data_b3fd91b4c82e6809a61aa9d9c4d2a2c4
#
_entry.id   b3fd91b4c82e6809a61aa9d9c4d2a2c4
#
_cell.length_a   1.000
_cell.length_b   1.000
_cell.length_c   1.000
_cell.angle_alpha   90.00
_cell.angle_beta   90.00
_cell.angle_gamma   90.00
#
_symmetry.space_group_name_H-M   'P 1'
#
loop_
_entity.id
_entity.type
_entity.pdbx_description
1 polymer ?
#
loop_
_entity_poly.entity_id
_entity_poly.type
_entity_poly.pdbx_seq_one_letter_code
_entity_poly.pdbx_strand_id
1 'polypeptide(L)'
;MMRFLEQFASASIASPASTASPFSAQAILDGLSDAVLVVDADSTLLYASRGWQSLSGHETRDPREDMPTATRADGHGTAAQRLRDALHPADQSRWDMLARHVSRRERPDCWRLRIMGADHHYRWCEVRSQSLSLASPWPATLTLHDISERVQQEQIDAANLRSLTRLIKGLPAMVYRARNNRHWSMEYISDGCLAITGLSPQQLLDHPSLTYGEMIHPEDADRVWDQVQAALEARTPFTLAYRIRHRDGEVIRVQEKGHGIYSPDGTPLAVEGIIFAVDTSAIPGVPPSTDA
;
A
#
# COMPACT_ATOMS: atom_id res chain seq x y z
N MET A 1 15.31 11.34 -56.79
CA MET A 1 14.87 11.66 -55.43
C MET A 1 15.57 12.90 -54.85
N MET A 2 16.18 13.73 -55.67
CA MET A 2 16.90 14.95 -55.29
C MET A 2 16.29 16.23 -55.87
N ARG A 3 15.10 16.16 -56.50
CA ARG A 3 14.41 17.30 -57.12
C ARG A 3 13.11 17.70 -56.38
N PHE A 4 12.81 17.09 -55.24
CA PHE A 4 11.58 17.34 -54.47
C PHE A 4 11.79 18.24 -53.25
N LEU A 5 13.03 18.55 -52.90
CA LEU A 5 13.37 19.39 -51.73
C LEU A 5 13.72 20.84 -52.04
N GLU A 6 13.83 21.20 -53.32
CA GLU A 6 14.14 22.59 -53.74
C GLU A 6 12.88 23.48 -53.95
N GLN A 7 11.67 22.92 -53.88
CA GLN A 7 10.45 23.65 -54.13
C GLN A 7 9.77 24.27 -52.89
N PHE A 8 10.37 24.07 -51.71
CA PHE A 8 9.85 24.66 -50.45
C PHE A 8 10.67 25.82 -49.89
N ALA A 9 11.73 26.25 -50.62
CA ALA A 9 12.60 27.34 -50.12
C ALA A 9 12.22 28.76 -50.56
N SER A 10 11.04 29.00 -51.17
CA SER A 10 10.66 30.33 -51.66
C SER A 10 9.21 30.69 -51.35
N ALA A 11 8.67 30.25 -50.26
CA ALA A 11 7.44 30.85 -49.69
C ALA A 11 7.85 31.76 -48.55
N SER A 12 7.93 33.03 -48.80
CA SER A 12 7.96 34.08 -47.76
C SER A 12 6.67 33.93 -46.94
N ILE A 13 6.74 33.17 -45.89
CA ILE A 13 5.65 33.05 -44.92
C ILE A 13 5.69 34.32 -44.11
N ALA A 14 4.75 35.25 -44.46
CA ALA A 14 4.36 36.31 -43.55
C ALA A 14 4.17 35.68 -42.15
N SER A 15 4.91 36.19 -41.17
CA SER A 15 4.76 35.80 -39.76
C SER A 15 3.28 35.83 -39.41
N PRO A 16 2.65 34.72 -39.04
CA PRO A 16 1.33 34.79 -38.46
C PRO A 16 1.45 35.64 -37.20
N ALA A 17 0.64 36.67 -37.11
CA ALA A 17 0.47 37.43 -35.89
C ALA A 17 0.39 36.44 -34.73
N SER A 18 1.31 36.59 -33.78
CA SER A 18 1.36 35.83 -32.54
C SER A 18 -0.03 35.91 -31.90
N THR A 19 -0.87 34.92 -32.15
CA THR A 19 -2.02 34.65 -31.28
C THR A 19 -1.40 34.19 -29.96
N ALA A 20 -1.17 35.15 -29.06
CA ALA A 20 -0.77 34.87 -27.70
C ALA A 20 -1.77 33.83 -27.18
N SER A 21 -1.26 32.62 -26.87
CA SER A 21 -2.05 31.59 -26.18
C SER A 21 -2.69 32.26 -24.96
N PRO A 22 -4.01 32.10 -24.73
CA PRO A 22 -4.69 32.74 -23.59
C PRO A 22 -4.10 32.24 -22.23
N PHE A 23 -3.22 31.26 -22.26
CA PHE A 23 -2.55 30.73 -21.10
C PHE A 23 -1.03 30.87 -21.27
N SER A 24 -0.38 31.54 -20.33
CA SER A 24 1.08 31.49 -20.22
C SER A 24 1.50 30.16 -19.63
N ALA A 25 2.69 29.65 -20.00
CA ALA A 25 3.26 28.43 -19.38
C ALA A 25 3.34 28.57 -17.84
N GLN A 26 3.61 29.78 -17.37
CA GLN A 26 3.61 30.11 -15.95
C GLN A 26 2.23 29.88 -15.30
N ALA A 27 1.16 30.38 -15.91
CA ALA A 27 -0.20 30.22 -15.39
C ALA A 27 -0.62 28.74 -15.33
N ILE A 28 -0.16 27.92 -16.28
CA ILE A 28 -0.40 26.49 -16.27
C ILE A 28 0.34 25.82 -15.10
N LEU A 29 1.63 26.13 -14.91
CA LEU A 29 2.44 25.58 -13.82
C LEU A 29 1.92 26.01 -12.45
N ASP A 30 1.48 27.25 -12.32
CA ASP A 30 0.93 27.79 -11.07
C ASP A 30 -0.47 27.25 -10.76
N GLY A 31 -1.19 26.74 -11.77
CA GLY A 31 -2.46 26.05 -11.60
C GLY A 31 -2.34 24.58 -11.15
N LEU A 32 -1.13 24.01 -11.17
CA LEU A 32 -0.90 22.66 -10.68
C LEU A 32 -0.85 22.63 -9.15
N SER A 33 -1.44 21.61 -8.55
CA SER A 33 -1.31 21.35 -7.11
C SER A 33 0.09 20.86 -6.72
N ASP A 34 0.79 20.24 -7.68
CA ASP A 34 2.14 19.73 -7.50
C ASP A 34 3.17 20.85 -7.51
N ALA A 35 4.21 20.70 -6.70
CA ALA A 35 5.35 21.59 -6.77
C ALA A 35 6.26 21.17 -7.93
N VAL A 36 6.57 22.14 -8.81
CA VAL A 36 7.48 21.94 -9.94
C VAL A 36 8.72 22.80 -9.73
N LEU A 37 9.87 22.16 -9.71
CA LEU A 37 11.18 22.80 -9.58
C LEU A 37 12.01 22.54 -10.83
N VAL A 38 12.86 23.49 -11.20
CA VAL A 38 13.93 23.27 -12.19
C VAL A 38 15.26 23.48 -11.47
N VAL A 39 16.14 22.51 -11.58
CA VAL A 39 17.46 22.51 -10.93
C VAL A 39 18.56 22.25 -11.95
N ASP A 40 19.76 22.82 -11.68
CA ASP A 40 20.97 22.56 -12.45
C ASP A 40 21.79 21.37 -11.89
N ALA A 41 22.96 21.14 -12.48
CA ALA A 41 23.87 20.06 -12.08
C ALA A 41 24.39 20.19 -10.64
N ASP A 42 24.49 21.41 -10.13
CA ASP A 42 24.94 21.72 -8.77
C ASP A 42 23.76 21.72 -7.78
N SER A 43 22.58 21.27 -8.23
CA SER A 43 21.32 21.29 -7.48
C SER A 43 20.84 22.70 -7.12
N THR A 44 21.29 23.71 -7.87
CA THR A 44 20.81 25.09 -7.72
C THR A 44 19.41 25.20 -8.28
N LEU A 45 18.53 25.85 -7.54
CA LEU A 45 17.15 26.06 -7.95
C LEU A 45 17.10 27.19 -9.00
N LEU A 46 16.74 26.84 -10.23
CA LEU A 46 16.58 27.78 -11.35
C LEU A 46 15.13 28.29 -11.45
N TYR A 47 14.17 27.49 -11.01
CA TYR A 47 12.74 27.82 -11.02
C TYR A 47 11.99 27.03 -9.95
N ALA A 48 10.97 27.66 -9.38
CA ALA A 48 10.02 27.00 -8.49
C ALA A 48 8.59 27.52 -8.79
N SER A 49 7.65 26.60 -8.97
CA SER A 49 6.24 26.95 -9.15
C SER A 49 5.60 27.40 -7.83
N ARG A 50 4.40 27.98 -7.92
CA ARG A 50 3.59 28.35 -6.75
C ARG A 50 3.29 27.15 -5.84
N GLY A 51 3.17 25.93 -6.41
CA GLY A 51 3.01 24.69 -5.62
C GLY A 51 4.15 24.45 -4.63
N TRP A 52 5.39 24.85 -4.97
CA TRP A 52 6.51 24.79 -4.03
C TRP A 52 6.32 25.74 -2.84
N GLN A 53 5.83 26.94 -3.08
CA GLN A 53 5.55 27.89 -1.99
C GLN A 53 4.47 27.32 -1.04
N SER A 54 3.45 26.71 -1.59
CA SER A 54 2.38 26.07 -0.81
C SER A 54 2.89 24.87 0.00
N LEU A 55 3.83 24.10 -0.57
CA LEU A 55 4.41 22.94 0.08
C LEU A 55 5.40 23.31 1.20
N SER A 56 6.37 24.18 0.88
CA SER A 56 7.52 24.48 1.75
C SER A 56 7.34 25.74 2.59
N GLY A 57 6.40 26.62 2.24
CA GLY A 57 6.22 27.94 2.86
C GLY A 57 7.27 28.97 2.47
N HIS A 58 8.20 28.60 1.59
CA HIS A 58 9.21 29.54 1.11
C HIS A 58 8.67 30.36 -0.04
N GLU A 59 8.67 31.69 0.07
CA GLU A 59 8.32 32.58 -1.03
C GLU A 59 9.26 32.33 -2.20
N THR A 60 8.68 32.09 -3.37
CA THR A 60 9.43 32.08 -4.63
C THR A 60 9.57 33.50 -5.10
N ARG A 61 10.75 34.10 -4.94
CA ARG A 61 11.08 35.34 -5.64
C ARG A 61 11.15 35.05 -7.14
N ASP A 62 10.60 35.97 -7.95
CA ASP A 62 10.73 35.89 -9.40
C ASP A 62 12.22 35.82 -9.78
N PRO A 63 12.70 34.78 -10.47
CA PRO A 63 14.10 34.68 -10.88
C PRO A 63 14.53 35.82 -11.80
N ARG A 64 13.58 36.60 -12.34
CA ARG A 64 13.88 37.76 -13.21
C ARG A 64 14.20 39.03 -12.43
N GLU A 65 13.82 39.12 -11.14
CA GLU A 65 14.12 40.28 -10.30
C GLU A 65 15.50 40.20 -9.64
N ASP A 66 16.12 39.01 -9.57
CA ASP A 66 17.44 38.78 -8.99
C ASP A 66 18.36 38.03 -9.97
N MET A 67 18.55 38.51 -11.22
CA MET A 67 19.77 38.19 -11.96
C MET A 67 20.92 38.86 -11.18
N PRO A 68 21.78 38.12 -10.47
CA PRO A 68 22.94 38.75 -9.87
C PRO A 68 23.88 39.19 -10.99
N THR A 69 23.98 40.50 -11.25
CA THR A 69 25.22 41.06 -11.73
C THR A 69 26.30 40.49 -10.80
N ALA A 70 27.25 39.79 -11.41
CA ALA A 70 28.39 39.21 -10.74
C ALA A 70 28.93 40.13 -9.61
N THR A 71 29.08 39.56 -8.41
CA THR A 71 29.64 40.16 -7.22
C THR A 71 28.65 40.48 -6.10
N ARG A 72 28.25 39.45 -5.37
CA ARG A 72 28.05 39.57 -3.93
C ARG A 72 28.38 38.24 -3.26
N ALA A 73 29.60 38.18 -2.74
CA ALA A 73 30.04 37.21 -1.75
C ALA A 73 29.41 37.61 -0.40
N ASP A 74 28.15 37.37 -0.21
CA ASP A 74 27.51 37.48 1.11
C ASP A 74 26.88 36.12 1.42
N GLY A 75 27.41 35.50 2.49
CA GLY A 75 27.21 34.17 3.04
C GLY A 75 25.78 33.63 3.25
N HIS A 76 24.91 33.80 2.28
CA HIS A 76 23.57 33.19 2.30
C HIS A 76 23.54 32.05 1.27
N GLY A 77 23.44 30.83 1.79
CA GLY A 77 23.49 29.60 1.02
C GLY A 77 22.67 29.63 -0.26
N THR A 78 23.21 29.00 -1.29
CA THR A 78 22.59 28.85 -2.61
C THR A 78 21.17 28.26 -2.50
N ALA A 79 20.29 28.51 -3.47
CA ALA A 79 18.94 27.93 -3.50
C ALA A 79 18.95 26.39 -3.41
N ALA A 80 20.02 25.73 -3.88
CA ALA A 80 20.27 24.29 -3.71
C ALA A 80 20.44 23.91 -2.24
N GLN A 81 21.15 24.74 -1.46
CA GLN A 81 21.31 24.52 -0.05
C GLN A 81 19.97 24.65 0.68
N ARG A 82 19.08 25.56 0.21
CA ARG A 82 17.72 25.67 0.76
C ARG A 82 16.86 24.45 0.51
N LEU A 83 16.94 23.83 -0.66
CA LEU A 83 16.21 22.58 -0.93
C LEU A 83 16.76 21.42 -0.09
N ARG A 84 18.09 21.33 0.02
CA ARG A 84 18.75 20.31 0.85
C ARG A 84 18.46 20.51 2.34
N ASP A 85 18.39 21.77 2.79
CA ASP A 85 18.06 22.11 4.18
C ASP A 85 16.59 21.81 4.51
N ALA A 86 15.72 21.89 3.52
CA ALA A 86 14.31 21.51 3.66
C ALA A 86 14.10 19.98 3.72
N LEU A 87 15.10 19.17 3.33
CA LEU A 87 15.00 17.72 3.38
C LEU A 87 15.19 17.20 4.81
N HIS A 88 14.45 16.14 5.13
CA HIS A 88 14.71 15.40 6.36
C HIS A 88 16.15 14.84 6.36
N PRO A 89 16.90 14.95 7.46
CA PRO A 89 18.30 14.52 7.52
C PRO A 89 18.55 13.08 7.05
N ALA A 90 17.64 12.15 7.38
CA ALA A 90 17.74 10.75 6.95
C ALA A 90 17.50 10.54 5.44
N ASP A 91 17.01 11.54 4.71
CA ASP A 91 16.71 11.42 3.28
C ASP A 91 17.77 12.12 2.39
N GLN A 92 18.78 12.77 2.99
CA GLN A 92 19.86 13.45 2.25
C GLN A 92 20.63 12.48 1.32
N SER A 93 20.90 11.27 1.78
CA SER A 93 21.55 10.24 0.94
C SER A 93 20.69 9.80 -0.25
N ARG A 94 19.37 9.78 -0.08
CA ARG A 94 18.42 9.50 -1.18
C ARG A 94 18.40 10.62 -2.21
N TRP A 95 18.52 11.86 -1.75
CA TRP A 95 18.67 13.01 -2.63
C TRP A 95 19.95 12.93 -3.46
N ASP A 96 21.08 12.58 -2.85
CA ASP A 96 22.34 12.38 -3.58
C ASP A 96 22.26 11.25 -4.59
N MET A 97 21.47 10.21 -4.32
CA MET A 97 21.19 9.14 -5.28
C MET A 97 20.33 9.63 -6.45
N LEU A 98 19.26 10.40 -6.18
CA LEU A 98 18.41 11.00 -7.21
C LEU A 98 19.25 11.91 -8.14
N ALA A 99 20.10 12.78 -7.60
CA ALA A 99 20.97 13.66 -8.39
C ALA A 99 21.92 12.85 -9.29
N ARG A 100 22.50 11.77 -8.81
CA ARG A 100 23.32 10.84 -9.61
C ARG A 100 22.51 10.14 -10.70
N HIS A 101 21.27 9.71 -10.37
CA HIS A 101 20.36 9.08 -11.31
C HIS A 101 20.04 10.00 -12.51
N VAL A 102 19.70 11.27 -12.24
CA VAL A 102 19.49 12.29 -13.25
C VAL A 102 20.74 12.46 -14.12
N SER A 103 21.93 12.60 -13.48
CA SER A 103 23.21 12.78 -14.19
C SER A 103 23.54 11.63 -15.14
N ARG A 104 23.12 10.41 -14.82
CA ARG A 104 23.34 9.21 -15.64
C ARG A 104 22.25 8.97 -16.69
N ARG A 105 21.22 9.80 -16.73
CA ARG A 105 20.05 9.61 -17.62
C ARG A 105 19.39 8.24 -17.48
N GLU A 106 19.38 7.72 -16.30
CA GLU A 106 18.65 6.51 -16.00
C GLU A 106 17.14 6.77 -16.15
N ARG A 107 16.34 5.71 -16.30
CA ARG A 107 14.89 5.88 -16.48
C ARG A 107 14.30 6.69 -15.32
N PRO A 108 13.29 7.56 -15.61
CA PRO A 108 12.61 8.29 -14.54
C PRO A 108 12.16 7.32 -13.46
N ASP A 109 12.65 7.50 -12.25
CA ASP A 109 12.27 6.74 -11.08
C ASP A 109 11.46 7.63 -10.13
N CYS A 110 10.71 6.99 -9.25
CA CYS A 110 9.87 7.65 -8.30
C CYS A 110 10.52 7.59 -6.92
N TRP A 111 10.88 8.73 -6.37
CA TRP A 111 11.57 8.84 -5.09
C TRP A 111 10.61 9.36 -4.03
N ARG A 112 10.62 8.77 -2.85
CA ARG A 112 9.89 9.29 -1.69
C ARG A 112 10.87 10.00 -0.76
N LEU A 113 10.65 11.29 -0.55
CA LEU A 113 11.47 12.15 0.30
C LEU A 113 10.58 12.92 1.27
N ARG A 114 11.10 13.25 2.44
CA ARG A 114 10.43 14.11 3.41
C ARG A 114 10.97 15.52 3.29
N ILE A 115 10.07 16.47 3.12
CA ILE A 115 10.36 17.88 2.94
C ILE A 115 9.69 18.67 4.07
N MET A 116 10.43 19.62 4.65
CA MET A 116 9.92 20.51 5.67
C MET A 116 8.84 21.42 5.07
N GLY A 117 7.66 21.40 5.64
CA GLY A 117 6.56 22.29 5.27
C GLY A 117 6.64 23.64 5.98
N ALA A 118 5.75 24.56 5.57
CA ALA A 118 5.62 25.88 6.19
C ALA A 118 5.29 25.85 7.70
N ASP A 119 4.62 24.80 8.12
CA ASP A 119 4.19 24.52 9.47
C ASP A 119 5.25 23.84 10.33
N HIS A 120 6.50 23.75 9.84
CA HIS A 120 7.61 23.04 10.47
C HIS A 120 7.39 21.54 10.67
N HIS A 121 6.45 20.93 9.93
CA HIS A 121 6.24 19.50 9.88
C HIS A 121 6.78 18.93 8.57
N TYR A 122 7.34 17.72 8.64
CA TYR A 122 7.80 17.04 7.44
C TYR A 122 6.60 16.43 6.68
N ARG A 123 6.53 16.75 5.38
CA ARG A 123 5.58 16.19 4.44
C ARG A 123 6.25 15.14 3.57
N TRP A 124 5.58 14.04 3.35
CA TRP A 124 6.05 13.04 2.41
C TRP A 124 5.76 13.49 0.98
N CYS A 125 6.80 13.57 0.18
CA CYS A 125 6.69 13.95 -1.22
C CYS A 125 7.16 12.81 -2.12
N GLU A 126 6.38 12.52 -3.14
CA GLU A 126 6.79 11.72 -4.27
C GLU A 126 7.48 12.65 -5.26
N VAL A 127 8.75 12.38 -5.56
CA VAL A 127 9.59 13.21 -6.42
C VAL A 127 9.88 12.44 -7.70
N ARG A 128 9.57 13.06 -8.85
CA ARG A 128 9.91 12.57 -10.18
C ARG A 128 10.83 13.57 -10.85
N SER A 129 11.86 13.06 -11.55
CA SER A 129 12.82 13.88 -12.26
C SER A 129 12.73 13.66 -13.77
N GLN A 130 12.92 14.72 -14.53
CA GLN A 130 12.97 14.67 -16.00
C GLN A 130 13.98 15.70 -16.53
N SER A 131 14.91 15.27 -17.38
CA SER A 131 15.82 16.19 -18.07
C SER A 131 15.06 17.08 -19.05
N LEU A 132 15.36 18.36 -19.07
CA LEU A 132 14.75 19.33 -19.98
C LEU A 132 15.42 19.34 -21.37
N SER A 133 16.59 18.74 -21.51
CA SER A 133 17.35 18.75 -22.76
C SER A 133 17.74 17.33 -23.19
N LEU A 134 17.68 17.05 -24.46
CA LEU A 134 18.21 15.80 -25.04
C LEU A 134 19.74 15.81 -25.10
N ALA A 135 20.38 16.98 -25.13
CA ALA A 135 21.82 17.11 -25.25
C ALA A 135 22.54 17.01 -23.88
N SER A 136 21.89 17.43 -22.79
CA SER A 136 22.45 17.44 -21.43
C SER A 136 21.47 16.84 -20.43
N PRO A 137 21.91 16.10 -19.38
CA PRO A 137 21.03 15.65 -18.31
C PRO A 137 20.48 16.82 -17.49
N TRP A 138 21.18 17.95 -17.50
CA TRP A 138 20.83 19.16 -16.78
C TRP A 138 20.58 20.33 -17.74
N PRO A 139 19.70 21.31 -17.41
CA PRO A 139 18.87 21.33 -16.20
C PRO A 139 17.78 20.25 -16.22
N ALA A 140 17.30 19.88 -15.02
CA ALA A 140 16.25 18.87 -14.85
C ALA A 140 15.05 19.48 -14.11
N THR A 141 13.86 19.01 -14.48
CA THR A 141 12.62 19.29 -13.77
C THR A 141 12.42 18.25 -12.69
N LEU A 142 12.02 18.71 -11.51
CA LEU A 142 11.56 17.87 -10.40
C LEU A 142 10.09 18.19 -10.15
N THR A 143 9.24 17.18 -10.19
CA THR A 143 7.84 17.31 -9.79
C THR A 143 7.67 16.65 -8.44
N LEU A 144 7.13 17.40 -7.46
CA LEU A 144 6.93 16.95 -6.09
C LEU A 144 5.43 16.91 -5.81
N HIS A 145 4.94 15.72 -5.56
CA HIS A 145 3.55 15.47 -5.17
C HIS A 145 3.48 15.16 -3.68
N ASP A 146 2.66 15.90 -2.92
CA ASP A 146 2.43 15.62 -1.50
C ASP A 146 1.62 14.33 -1.35
N ILE A 147 2.23 13.33 -0.72
CA ILE A 147 1.63 12.02 -0.46
C ILE A 147 1.43 11.77 1.04
N SER A 148 1.46 12.81 1.87
CA SER A 148 1.40 12.66 3.33
C SER A 148 0.13 11.97 3.79
N GLU A 149 -1.04 12.32 3.23
CA GLU A 149 -2.30 11.66 3.53
C GLU A 149 -2.28 10.18 3.16
N ARG A 150 -1.74 9.84 1.97
CA ARG A 150 -1.63 8.45 1.53
C ARG A 150 -0.72 7.64 2.44
N VAL A 151 0.45 8.18 2.81
CA VAL A 151 1.38 7.52 3.73
C VAL A 151 0.77 7.36 5.12
N GLN A 152 0.05 8.35 5.61
CA GLN A 152 -0.65 8.28 6.88
C GLN A 152 -1.72 7.18 6.86
N GLN A 153 -2.50 7.09 5.78
CA GLN A 153 -3.51 6.03 5.62
C GLN A 153 -2.85 4.65 5.57
N GLU A 154 -1.79 4.48 4.76
CA GLU A 154 -1.02 3.23 4.70
C GLU A 154 -0.49 2.81 6.10
N GLN A 155 -0.05 3.78 6.92
CA GLN A 155 0.41 3.51 8.29
C GLN A 155 -0.72 3.11 9.24
N ILE A 156 -1.87 3.78 9.15
CA ILE A 156 -3.07 3.45 9.94
C ILE A 156 -3.54 2.05 9.59
N ASP A 157 -3.67 1.72 8.30
CA ASP A 157 -4.12 0.42 7.84
C ASP A 157 -3.16 -0.69 8.28
N ALA A 158 -1.86 -0.46 8.17
CA ALA A 158 -0.84 -1.39 8.66
C ALA A 158 -0.87 -1.55 10.19
N ALA A 159 -1.17 -0.48 10.94
CA ALA A 159 -1.33 -0.55 12.40
C ALA A 159 -2.59 -1.33 12.79
N ASN A 160 -3.71 -1.08 12.10
CA ASN A 160 -4.97 -1.80 12.30
C ASN A 160 -4.81 -3.29 12.01
N LEU A 161 -4.17 -3.64 10.89
CA LEU A 161 -3.91 -5.04 10.54
C LEU A 161 -3.05 -5.73 11.60
N ARG A 162 -1.98 -5.08 12.09
CA ARG A 162 -1.16 -5.61 13.18
C ARG A 162 -1.95 -5.80 14.47
N SER A 163 -2.82 -4.84 14.79
CA SER A 163 -3.69 -4.92 15.98
C SER A 163 -4.66 -6.09 15.87
N LEU A 164 -5.37 -6.22 14.75
CA LEU A 164 -6.29 -7.33 14.49
C LEU A 164 -5.56 -8.69 14.57
N THR A 165 -4.38 -8.79 13.97
CA THR A 165 -3.58 -10.01 14.02
C THR A 165 -3.19 -10.38 15.45
N ARG A 166 -2.83 -9.39 16.30
CA ARG A 166 -2.52 -9.63 17.72
C ARG A 166 -3.74 -10.09 18.51
N LEU A 167 -4.91 -9.47 18.26
CA LEU A 167 -6.15 -9.87 18.90
C LEU A 167 -6.53 -11.31 18.55
N ILE A 168 -6.46 -11.67 17.26
CA ILE A 168 -6.71 -13.05 16.80
C ILE A 168 -5.75 -14.05 17.42
N LYS A 169 -4.45 -13.73 17.50
CA LYS A 169 -3.44 -14.60 18.15
C LYS A 169 -3.67 -14.79 19.65
N GLY A 170 -4.26 -13.81 20.32
CA GLY A 170 -4.56 -13.87 21.75
C GLY A 170 -5.88 -14.58 22.09
N LEU A 171 -6.70 -14.94 21.12
CA LEU A 171 -7.96 -15.63 21.36
C LEU A 171 -7.70 -17.13 21.62
N PRO A 172 -8.33 -17.73 22.65
CA PRO A 172 -8.35 -19.18 22.85
C PRO A 172 -9.33 -19.86 21.89
N ALA A 173 -9.19 -19.53 20.61
CA ALA A 173 -10.08 -19.95 19.54
C ALA A 173 -9.32 -20.02 18.21
N MET A 174 -9.75 -20.91 17.35
CA MET A 174 -9.21 -21.11 16.02
C MET A 174 -10.03 -20.29 15.02
N VAL A 175 -9.44 -19.24 14.45
CA VAL A 175 -10.01 -18.53 13.29
C VAL A 175 -9.53 -19.23 12.03
N TYR A 176 -10.43 -19.49 11.11
CA TYR A 176 -10.11 -20.29 9.93
C TYR A 176 -10.81 -19.77 8.66
N ARG A 177 -10.26 -20.15 7.52
CA ARG A 177 -10.90 -20.20 6.21
C ARG A 177 -10.61 -21.55 5.59
N ALA A 178 -11.63 -22.25 5.12
CA ALA A 178 -11.53 -23.56 4.50
C ALA A 178 -12.30 -23.61 3.18
N ARG A 179 -11.84 -24.41 2.24
CA ARG A 179 -12.58 -24.71 1.02
C ARG A 179 -13.86 -25.47 1.35
N ASN A 180 -14.90 -25.20 0.59
CA ASN A 180 -16.15 -25.96 0.69
C ASN A 180 -15.99 -27.35 0.06
N ASN A 181 -15.34 -28.26 0.78
CA ASN A 181 -15.18 -29.68 0.42
C ASN A 181 -15.27 -30.57 1.67
N ARG A 182 -15.49 -31.89 1.49
CA ARG A 182 -15.63 -32.84 2.58
C ARG A 182 -14.42 -32.95 3.50
N HIS A 183 -13.25 -32.52 3.04
CA HIS A 183 -12.00 -32.52 3.80
C HIS A 183 -11.80 -31.25 4.64
N TRP A 184 -12.63 -30.21 4.42
CA TRP A 184 -12.45 -28.89 5.01
C TRP A 184 -11.00 -28.42 4.88
N SER A 185 -10.49 -28.44 3.65
CA SER A 185 -9.10 -28.06 3.35
C SER A 185 -8.86 -26.60 3.75
N MET A 186 -8.00 -26.40 4.75
CA MET A 186 -7.71 -25.07 5.28
C MET A 186 -6.91 -24.24 4.30
N GLU A 187 -7.32 -22.97 4.10
CA GLU A 187 -6.59 -21.95 3.35
C GLU A 187 -5.94 -20.93 4.29
N TYR A 188 -6.56 -20.74 5.44
CA TYR A 188 -6.03 -19.93 6.53
C TYR A 188 -6.44 -20.56 7.87
N ILE A 189 -5.55 -20.48 8.85
CA ILE A 189 -5.84 -20.92 10.22
C ILE A 189 -4.96 -20.13 11.20
N SER A 190 -5.54 -19.67 12.30
CA SER A 190 -4.81 -18.96 13.35
C SER A 190 -4.06 -19.90 14.29
N ASP A 191 -3.08 -19.33 15.03
CA ASP A 191 -2.28 -20.09 16.03
C ASP A 191 -3.14 -20.74 17.12
N GLY A 192 -4.38 -20.27 17.33
CA GLY A 192 -5.34 -20.89 18.27
C GLY A 192 -5.71 -22.33 17.92
N CYS A 193 -5.43 -22.81 16.72
CA CYS A 193 -5.64 -24.20 16.34
C CYS A 193 -4.82 -25.18 17.20
N LEU A 194 -3.64 -24.76 17.66
CA LEU A 194 -2.78 -25.62 18.48
C LEU A 194 -3.47 -26.05 19.78
N ALA A 195 -4.17 -25.13 20.43
CA ALA A 195 -4.90 -25.44 21.67
C ALA A 195 -6.12 -26.35 21.46
N ILE A 196 -6.70 -26.35 20.26
CA ILE A 196 -7.94 -27.08 19.94
C ILE A 196 -7.62 -28.42 19.29
N THR A 197 -6.61 -28.48 18.43
CA THR A 197 -6.32 -29.67 17.62
C THR A 197 -5.02 -30.39 18.02
N GLY A 198 -4.13 -29.72 18.76
CA GLY A 198 -2.77 -30.18 19.02
C GLY A 198 -1.82 -30.05 17.84
N LEU A 199 -2.24 -29.37 16.76
CA LEU A 199 -1.48 -29.19 15.53
C LEU A 199 -1.20 -27.70 15.27
N SER A 200 0.00 -27.41 14.76
CA SER A 200 0.33 -26.05 14.34
C SER A 200 -0.38 -25.68 13.04
N PRO A 201 -0.54 -24.37 12.72
CA PRO A 201 -1.10 -23.93 11.44
C PRO A 201 -0.43 -24.57 10.24
N GLN A 202 0.90 -24.68 10.22
CA GLN A 202 1.67 -25.28 9.12
C GLN A 202 1.34 -26.75 8.92
N GLN A 203 1.12 -27.48 10.01
CA GLN A 203 0.77 -28.90 9.93
C GLN A 203 -0.63 -29.13 9.35
N LEU A 204 -1.56 -28.22 9.56
CA LEU A 204 -2.93 -28.30 8.99
C LEU A 204 -3.04 -27.74 7.57
N LEU A 205 -2.20 -26.74 7.20
CA LEU A 205 -2.22 -26.15 5.87
C LEU A 205 -1.48 -27.00 4.85
N ASP A 206 -0.34 -27.59 5.21
CA ASP A 206 0.60 -28.21 4.27
C ASP A 206 0.55 -29.75 4.28
N HIS A 207 -0.29 -30.37 5.11
CA HIS A 207 -0.31 -31.81 5.24
C HIS A 207 -1.23 -32.46 4.18
N PRO A 208 -0.68 -33.34 3.32
CA PRO A 208 -1.44 -33.91 2.22
C PRO A 208 -2.54 -34.90 2.64
N SER A 209 -2.44 -35.48 3.85
CA SER A 209 -3.34 -36.51 4.34
C SER A 209 -3.98 -36.23 5.70
N LEU A 210 -3.67 -35.11 6.35
CA LEU A 210 -4.29 -34.73 7.61
C LEU A 210 -5.10 -33.45 7.41
N THR A 211 -6.38 -33.61 7.20
CA THR A 211 -7.32 -32.49 6.99
C THR A 211 -8.16 -32.26 8.23
N TYR A 212 -8.73 -31.05 8.35
CA TYR A 212 -9.62 -30.79 9.48
C TYR A 212 -10.86 -31.69 9.46
N GLY A 213 -11.35 -32.06 8.27
CA GLY A 213 -12.45 -33.00 8.11
C GLY A 213 -12.20 -34.36 8.75
N GLU A 214 -10.97 -34.85 8.72
CA GLU A 214 -10.58 -36.13 9.34
C GLU A 214 -10.50 -36.03 10.88
N MET A 215 -10.34 -34.81 11.41
CA MET A 215 -10.38 -34.59 12.85
C MET A 215 -11.79 -34.53 13.43
N ILE A 216 -12.80 -34.25 12.61
CA ILE A 216 -14.20 -34.30 13.05
C ILE A 216 -14.55 -35.72 13.43
N HIS A 217 -15.23 -35.90 14.59
CA HIS A 217 -15.64 -37.23 15.01
C HIS A 217 -16.52 -37.89 13.95
N PRO A 218 -16.31 -39.17 13.56
CA PRO A 218 -17.02 -39.80 12.46
C PRO A 218 -18.55 -39.73 12.55
N GLU A 219 -19.09 -39.84 13.76
CA GLU A 219 -20.56 -39.74 13.98
C GLU A 219 -21.11 -38.32 13.74
N ASP A 220 -20.25 -37.27 13.79
CA ASP A 220 -20.67 -35.89 13.61
C ASP A 220 -20.42 -35.38 12.18
N ALA A 221 -19.53 -36.02 11.41
CA ALA A 221 -19.02 -35.51 10.14
C ALA A 221 -20.13 -35.23 9.09
N ASP A 222 -21.07 -36.15 8.88
CA ASP A 222 -22.16 -35.96 7.93
C ASP A 222 -23.12 -34.87 8.40
N ARG A 223 -23.48 -34.86 9.67
CA ARG A 223 -24.35 -33.82 10.24
C ARG A 223 -23.72 -32.40 10.11
N VAL A 224 -22.43 -32.28 10.38
CA VAL A 224 -21.70 -31.01 10.22
C VAL A 224 -21.75 -30.56 8.75
N TRP A 225 -21.46 -31.46 7.84
CA TRP A 225 -21.52 -31.16 6.40
C TRP A 225 -22.91 -30.68 5.98
N ASP A 226 -23.97 -31.45 6.30
CA ASP A 226 -25.33 -31.13 5.86
C ASP A 226 -25.81 -29.80 6.43
N GLN A 227 -25.50 -29.48 7.69
CA GLN A 227 -25.87 -28.22 8.31
C GLN A 227 -25.12 -27.03 7.68
N VAL A 228 -23.84 -27.19 7.33
CA VAL A 228 -23.11 -26.14 6.61
C VAL A 228 -23.68 -25.94 5.21
N GLN A 229 -23.91 -27.03 4.44
CA GLN A 229 -24.49 -26.90 3.10
C GLN A 229 -25.86 -26.21 3.12
N ALA A 230 -26.75 -26.58 4.06
CA ALA A 230 -28.04 -25.91 4.22
C ALA A 230 -27.89 -24.41 4.52
N ALA A 231 -26.94 -24.02 5.36
CA ALA A 231 -26.66 -22.62 5.65
C ALA A 231 -26.08 -21.87 4.43
N LEU A 232 -25.22 -22.53 3.65
CA LEU A 232 -24.65 -21.97 2.41
C LEU A 232 -25.75 -21.76 1.35
N GLU A 233 -26.66 -22.71 1.18
CA GLU A 233 -27.79 -22.57 0.26
C GLU A 233 -28.72 -21.42 0.68
N ALA A 234 -28.98 -21.31 2.00
CA ALA A 234 -29.79 -20.22 2.57
C ALA A 234 -29.03 -18.88 2.63
N ARG A 235 -27.75 -18.85 2.38
CA ARG A 235 -26.84 -17.69 2.56
C ARG A 235 -26.93 -17.08 3.95
N THR A 236 -27.03 -17.92 4.96
CA THR A 236 -27.09 -17.50 6.37
C THR A 236 -25.85 -17.96 7.13
N PRO A 237 -25.44 -17.24 8.20
CA PRO A 237 -24.44 -17.74 9.11
C PRO A 237 -24.89 -19.04 9.77
N PHE A 238 -23.93 -19.91 10.08
CA PHE A 238 -24.19 -21.15 10.81
C PHE A 238 -23.55 -21.12 12.21
N THR A 239 -24.18 -21.87 13.12
CA THR A 239 -23.62 -22.17 14.45
C THR A 239 -23.76 -23.65 14.71
N LEU A 240 -22.64 -24.32 14.94
CA LEU A 240 -22.55 -25.76 15.07
C LEU A 240 -21.89 -26.14 16.39
N ALA A 241 -22.27 -27.30 16.93
CA ALA A 241 -21.55 -27.92 18.03
C ALA A 241 -21.27 -29.39 17.62
N TYR A 242 -20.02 -29.80 17.73
CA TYR A 242 -19.58 -31.13 17.33
C TYR A 242 -18.31 -31.54 18.07
N ARG A 243 -17.89 -32.79 17.91
CA ARG A 243 -16.69 -33.35 18.51
C ARG A 243 -15.57 -33.43 17.47
N ILE A 244 -14.34 -33.15 17.94
CA ILE A 244 -13.13 -33.38 17.17
C ILE A 244 -12.21 -34.33 17.95
N ARG A 245 -11.35 -35.03 17.22
CA ARG A 245 -10.24 -35.82 17.80
C ARG A 245 -8.99 -34.96 17.82
N HIS A 246 -8.54 -34.63 19.01
CA HIS A 246 -7.26 -33.99 19.24
C HIS A 246 -6.11 -34.91 18.85
N ARG A 247 -4.92 -34.38 18.55
CA ARG A 247 -3.75 -35.16 18.12
C ARG A 247 -3.34 -36.25 19.12
N ASP A 248 -3.52 -36.04 20.40
CA ASP A 248 -3.22 -37.00 21.48
C ASP A 248 -4.29 -38.10 21.65
N GLY A 249 -5.37 -38.03 20.86
CA GLY A 249 -6.48 -38.99 20.89
C GLY A 249 -7.66 -38.56 21.76
N GLU A 250 -7.57 -37.45 22.48
CA GLU A 250 -8.67 -36.92 23.28
C GLU A 250 -9.80 -36.42 22.38
N VAL A 251 -11.05 -36.60 22.79
CA VAL A 251 -12.25 -36.08 22.12
C VAL A 251 -12.63 -34.77 22.77
N ILE A 252 -12.49 -33.69 22.01
CA ILE A 252 -12.82 -32.33 22.44
C ILE A 252 -14.15 -31.90 21.80
N ARG A 253 -15.04 -31.32 22.63
CA ARG A 253 -16.25 -30.65 22.12
C ARG A 253 -15.90 -29.24 21.69
N VAL A 254 -16.35 -28.87 20.50
CA VAL A 254 -16.15 -27.55 19.94
C VAL A 254 -17.48 -26.91 19.53
N GLN A 255 -17.51 -25.60 19.58
CA GLN A 255 -18.55 -24.79 18.98
C GLN A 255 -17.94 -23.97 17.86
N GLU A 256 -18.63 -23.93 16.75
CA GLU A 256 -18.23 -23.20 15.55
C GLU A 256 -19.27 -22.17 15.18
N LYS A 257 -18.82 -20.97 14.81
CA LYS A 257 -19.64 -19.94 14.15
C LYS A 257 -18.94 -19.55 12.85
N GLY A 258 -19.67 -19.64 11.75
CA GLY A 258 -19.10 -19.34 10.45
C GLY A 258 -20.13 -18.87 9.44
N HIS A 259 -19.63 -18.51 8.27
CA HIS A 259 -20.43 -18.12 7.11
C HIS A 259 -19.72 -18.48 5.81
N GLY A 260 -20.48 -18.47 4.71
CA GLY A 260 -19.97 -18.77 3.38
C GLY A 260 -19.32 -17.57 2.72
N ILE A 261 -18.30 -17.86 1.90
CA ILE A 261 -17.72 -16.93 0.93
C ILE A 261 -18.20 -17.38 -0.45
N TYR A 262 -18.69 -16.43 -1.25
CA TYR A 262 -19.31 -16.70 -2.53
C TYR A 262 -18.57 -15.97 -3.67
N SER A 263 -18.55 -16.57 -4.84
CA SER A 263 -18.18 -15.91 -6.07
C SER A 263 -19.26 -14.91 -6.52
N PRO A 264 -18.97 -14.02 -7.49
CA PRO A 264 -19.95 -13.07 -8.01
C PRO A 264 -21.21 -13.70 -8.60
N ASP A 265 -21.12 -14.94 -9.11
CA ASP A 265 -22.24 -15.73 -9.61
C ASP A 265 -23.02 -16.47 -8.51
N GLY A 266 -22.58 -16.35 -7.26
CA GLY A 266 -23.24 -16.93 -6.10
C GLY A 266 -22.83 -18.34 -5.75
N THR A 267 -21.82 -18.92 -6.41
CA THR A 267 -21.28 -20.24 -6.07
C THR A 267 -20.51 -20.20 -4.75
N PRO A 268 -20.76 -21.10 -3.79
CA PRO A 268 -19.98 -21.18 -2.56
C PRO A 268 -18.51 -21.56 -2.85
N LEU A 269 -17.56 -20.69 -2.51
CA LEU A 269 -16.13 -20.92 -2.72
C LEU A 269 -15.47 -21.50 -1.48
N ALA A 270 -15.77 -20.92 -0.33
CA ALA A 270 -15.14 -21.22 0.93
C ALA A 270 -16.08 -20.95 2.09
N VAL A 271 -15.68 -21.39 3.26
CA VAL A 271 -16.29 -21.03 4.55
C VAL A 271 -15.22 -20.39 5.43
N GLU A 272 -15.62 -19.42 6.22
CA GLU A 272 -14.74 -18.84 7.24
C GLU A 272 -15.49 -18.67 8.56
N GLY A 273 -14.75 -18.74 9.65
CA GLY A 273 -15.36 -18.67 10.96
C GLY A 273 -14.38 -18.77 12.11
N ILE A 274 -14.96 -19.03 13.26
CA ILE A 274 -14.25 -19.23 14.51
C ILE A 274 -14.73 -20.51 15.18
N ILE A 275 -13.77 -21.30 15.66
CA ILE A 275 -14.01 -22.53 16.43
C ILE A 275 -13.36 -22.36 17.79
N PHE A 276 -14.07 -22.73 18.86
CA PHE A 276 -13.58 -22.69 20.22
C PHE A 276 -13.99 -23.96 20.98
N ALA A 277 -13.13 -24.40 21.88
CA ALA A 277 -13.42 -25.54 22.75
C ALA A 277 -14.51 -25.15 23.75
N VAL A 278 -15.47 -26.02 23.97
CA VAL A 278 -16.51 -25.84 24.97
C VAL A 278 -16.13 -26.65 26.20
N ASP A 279 -15.81 -25.95 27.28
CA ASP A 279 -15.55 -26.59 28.57
C ASP A 279 -16.86 -27.16 29.14
N THR A 280 -16.94 -28.49 29.25
CA THR A 280 -18.14 -29.20 29.69
C THR A 280 -18.50 -28.90 31.15
N SER A 281 -17.58 -28.28 31.88
CA SER A 281 -17.78 -27.93 33.30
C SER A 281 -18.60 -26.64 33.51
N ALA A 282 -18.86 -25.85 32.44
CA ALA A 282 -19.46 -24.52 32.53
C ALA A 282 -20.92 -24.43 32.07
N ILE A 283 -21.55 -25.54 31.67
CA ILE A 283 -22.97 -25.51 31.23
C ILE A 283 -23.86 -25.96 32.36
N PRO A 284 -24.67 -25.06 33.02
CA PRO A 284 -25.64 -25.45 34.01
C PRO A 284 -26.68 -26.38 33.36
N GLY A 285 -26.79 -27.63 33.82
CA GLY A 285 -27.85 -28.55 33.46
C GLY A 285 -27.47 -29.74 32.55
N VAL A 286 -26.19 -29.94 32.20
CA VAL A 286 -25.75 -31.17 31.55
C VAL A 286 -25.03 -32.01 32.61
N PRO A 287 -25.50 -33.26 32.91
CA PRO A 287 -24.80 -34.15 33.84
C PRO A 287 -23.46 -34.55 33.25
N PRO A 288 -22.41 -34.73 34.07
CA PRO A 288 -21.13 -35.27 33.62
C PRO A 288 -21.39 -36.63 32.98
N SER A 289 -20.82 -36.85 31.79
CA SER A 289 -20.83 -38.15 31.13
C SER A 289 -20.06 -39.14 31.99
N THR A 290 -20.79 -40.01 32.68
CA THR A 290 -20.28 -41.25 33.27
C THR A 290 -20.10 -42.24 32.13
N ASP A 291 -18.90 -42.28 31.56
CA ASP A 291 -18.40 -43.44 30.84
C ASP A 291 -17.06 -43.83 31.47
N ALA A 292 -17.15 -44.91 32.25
CA ALA A 292 -16.02 -45.71 32.77
C ALA A 292 -15.72 -46.84 31.77
#